data_2d4d327a36620acb392c619dcc2fc545
#
_entry.id   2d4d327a36620acb392c619dcc2fc545
#
_cell.length_a   1.000
_cell.length_b   1.000
_cell.length_c   1.000
_cell.angle_alpha   90.00
_cell.angle_beta   90.00
_cell.angle_gamma   90.00
#
_symmetry.space_group_name_H-M   'P 1'
#
loop_
_entity.id
_entity.type
_entity.pdbx_description
1 polymer ?
#
loop_
_entity_poly.entity_id
_entity_poly.type
_entity_poly.pdbx_seq_one_letter_code
_entity_poly.pdbx_strand_id
1 'polypeptide(L)'
;MTQAQLAAKLGVQYQTVSKWETETSVPDTVMLPRIADALGVRIDELFGRKTGCTNAIPDDSREFLLQTYSQMYAPEAGPWNLSVENKYLEYRFRDFFETHFAVPEDCQICNIGIGAGEWDTYLSYKLPMGALTSIDRLEICCRQLEQRLLCEGNPNSVTVLCADAMTVNMDARFDIVTMVGSTATESGDGLALLAKAMGFVKDGGAIYYQTLDDKEDCNAVMQTAFQNGMALAAFLEDIAYGIRGCYYKFVKRK
;
A
#
# COMPACT_ATOMS: atom_id res chain seq x y z
N MET A 1 -21.34 -15.10 26.22
CA MET A 1 -21.60 -14.48 27.54
C MET A 1 -23.01 -14.80 27.93
N THR A 2 -23.31 -15.11 29.22
CA THR A 2 -24.67 -15.36 29.70
C THR A 2 -25.37 -14.08 30.10
N GLN A 3 -26.73 -14.07 30.16
CA GLN A 3 -27.51 -12.93 30.64
C GLN A 3 -27.07 -12.44 32.03
N ALA A 4 -26.78 -13.37 32.92
CA ALA A 4 -26.31 -13.06 34.28
C ALA A 4 -24.91 -12.39 34.27
N GLN A 5 -24.02 -12.83 33.39
CA GLN A 5 -22.70 -12.22 33.23
C GLN A 5 -22.80 -10.81 32.62
N LEU A 6 -23.69 -10.60 31.64
CA LEU A 6 -23.92 -9.29 31.06
C LEU A 6 -24.56 -8.35 32.08
N ALA A 7 -25.58 -8.81 32.82
CA ALA A 7 -26.21 -8.02 33.89
C ALA A 7 -25.20 -7.57 34.94
N ALA A 8 -24.29 -8.46 35.38
CA ALA A 8 -23.23 -8.11 36.33
C ALA A 8 -22.26 -7.08 35.79
N LYS A 9 -21.83 -7.18 34.51
CA LYS A 9 -20.94 -6.19 33.86
C LYS A 9 -21.59 -4.81 33.74
N LEU A 10 -22.87 -4.77 33.46
CA LEU A 10 -23.63 -3.53 33.27
C LEU A 10 -24.13 -2.91 34.59
N GLY A 11 -24.10 -3.65 35.70
CA GLY A 11 -24.64 -3.22 36.97
C GLY A 11 -26.17 -3.15 36.98
N VAL A 12 -26.84 -4.01 36.23
CA VAL A 12 -28.31 -4.10 36.14
C VAL A 12 -28.82 -5.44 36.68
N GLN A 13 -30.12 -5.53 36.91
CA GLN A 13 -30.74 -6.79 37.33
C GLN A 13 -30.80 -7.77 36.13
N TYR A 14 -30.67 -9.05 36.41
CA TYR A 14 -30.80 -10.14 35.44
C TYR A 14 -32.09 -10.02 34.60
N GLN A 15 -33.22 -9.73 35.29
CA GLN A 15 -34.52 -9.55 34.64
C GLN A 15 -34.56 -8.44 33.62
N THR A 16 -33.71 -7.42 33.79
CA THR A 16 -33.60 -6.31 32.83
C THR A 16 -33.00 -6.79 31.52
N VAL A 17 -31.91 -7.53 31.59
CA VAL A 17 -31.28 -8.13 30.40
C VAL A 17 -32.24 -9.12 29.72
N SER A 18 -32.94 -9.95 30.52
CA SER A 18 -33.92 -10.91 29.98
C SER A 18 -35.06 -10.22 29.22
N LYS A 19 -35.52 -9.06 29.72
CA LYS A 19 -36.56 -8.27 29.03
C LYS A 19 -36.07 -7.66 27.70
N TRP A 20 -34.79 -7.30 27.63
CA TRP A 20 -34.20 -6.81 26.37
C TRP A 20 -34.10 -7.91 25.33
N GLU A 21 -33.65 -9.10 25.73
CA GLU A 21 -33.56 -10.26 24.81
C GLU A 21 -34.91 -10.81 24.37
N THR A 22 -35.95 -10.62 25.17
CA THR A 22 -37.34 -11.03 24.80
C THR A 22 -38.14 -9.88 24.18
N GLU A 23 -37.48 -8.79 23.83
CA GLU A 23 -38.10 -7.58 23.20
C GLU A 23 -39.24 -6.97 24.02
N THR A 24 -39.32 -7.33 25.33
CA THR A 24 -40.37 -6.79 26.23
C THR A 24 -40.02 -5.33 26.63
N SER A 25 -38.76 -4.96 26.58
CA SER A 25 -38.28 -3.59 26.75
C SER A 25 -37.00 -3.37 25.94
N VAL A 26 -36.63 -2.12 25.71
CA VAL A 26 -35.37 -1.78 25.05
C VAL A 26 -34.43 -1.11 26.05
N PRO A 27 -33.12 -1.26 25.89
CA PRO A 27 -32.14 -0.52 26.68
C PRO A 27 -32.26 0.98 26.47
N ASP A 28 -32.00 1.75 27.51
CA ASP A 28 -31.83 3.20 27.39
C ASP A 28 -30.64 3.51 26.47
N THR A 29 -30.76 4.58 25.68
CA THR A 29 -29.73 5.00 24.70
C THR A 29 -28.38 5.20 25.36
N VAL A 30 -28.34 5.69 26.61
CA VAL A 30 -27.10 5.86 27.38
C VAL A 30 -26.44 4.54 27.81
N MET A 31 -27.18 3.44 27.73
CA MET A 31 -26.66 2.10 28.04
C MET A 31 -26.03 1.43 26.82
N LEU A 32 -26.36 1.87 25.61
CA LEU A 32 -25.88 1.23 24.37
C LEU A 32 -24.34 1.16 24.27
N PRO A 33 -23.58 2.22 24.57
CA PRO A 33 -22.13 2.12 24.57
C PRO A 33 -21.62 1.07 25.56
N ARG A 34 -22.16 1.04 26.77
CA ARG A 34 -21.76 0.09 27.82
C ARG A 34 -22.11 -1.36 27.45
N ILE A 35 -23.21 -1.57 26.75
CA ILE A 35 -23.60 -2.88 26.23
C ILE A 35 -22.63 -3.30 25.14
N ALA A 36 -22.31 -2.41 24.20
CA ALA A 36 -21.35 -2.66 23.14
C ALA A 36 -19.97 -3.04 23.70
N ASP A 37 -19.45 -2.26 24.64
CA ASP A 37 -18.19 -2.53 25.33
C ASP A 37 -18.22 -3.88 26.07
N ALA A 38 -19.31 -4.16 26.78
CA ALA A 38 -19.45 -5.41 27.54
C ALA A 38 -19.49 -6.65 26.64
N LEU A 39 -20.02 -6.51 25.43
CA LEU A 39 -20.11 -7.53 24.39
C LEU A 39 -18.87 -7.60 23.50
N GLY A 40 -18.02 -6.56 23.51
CA GLY A 40 -16.87 -6.43 22.63
C GLY A 40 -17.27 -6.20 21.16
N VAL A 41 -18.36 -5.47 20.96
CA VAL A 41 -18.91 -5.14 19.63
C VAL A 41 -19.07 -3.64 19.48
N ARG A 42 -19.24 -3.16 18.26
CA ARG A 42 -19.55 -1.76 17.99
C ARG A 42 -21.04 -1.48 18.20
N ILE A 43 -21.39 -0.23 18.51
CA ILE A 43 -22.81 0.17 18.70
C ILE A 43 -23.64 -0.16 17.46
N ASP A 44 -23.12 0.07 16.26
CA ASP A 44 -23.82 -0.21 15.01
C ASP A 44 -24.16 -1.70 14.84
N GLU A 45 -23.30 -2.57 15.36
CA GLU A 45 -23.54 -4.03 15.33
C GLU A 45 -24.68 -4.46 16.26
N LEU A 46 -24.94 -3.72 17.34
CA LEU A 46 -26.10 -3.95 18.18
C LEU A 46 -27.43 -3.74 17.41
N PHE A 47 -27.41 -2.92 16.37
CA PHE A 47 -28.57 -2.65 15.51
C PHE A 47 -28.61 -3.52 14.25
N GLY A 48 -27.77 -4.55 14.18
CA GLY A 48 -27.68 -5.43 13.01
C GLY A 48 -27.23 -4.71 11.74
N ARG A 49 -26.75 -3.48 11.86
CA ARG A 49 -26.14 -2.77 10.75
C ARG A 49 -24.73 -3.33 10.56
N LYS A 50 -24.59 -4.17 9.56
CA LYS A 50 -23.28 -4.36 8.94
C LYS A 50 -22.95 -3.03 8.31
N THR A 51 -22.16 -2.20 8.98
CA THR A 51 -21.57 -1.04 8.32
C THR A 51 -20.83 -1.58 7.13
N GLY A 52 -21.06 -1.05 5.93
CA GLY A 52 -20.46 -1.54 4.68
C GLY A 52 -18.94 -1.40 4.60
N CYS A 53 -18.31 -0.99 5.69
CA CYS A 53 -16.88 -1.06 5.95
C CYS A 53 -16.57 -1.94 7.17
N THR A 54 -17.36 -2.97 7.40
CA THR A 54 -17.13 -3.94 8.48
C THR A 54 -16.19 -5.08 8.10
N ASN A 55 -15.54 -4.99 6.97
CA ASN A 55 -14.17 -5.41 7.01
C ASN A 55 -13.39 -4.22 7.61
N ALA A 56 -13.71 -3.88 8.88
CA ALA A 56 -12.76 -3.16 9.66
C ALA A 56 -11.41 -3.76 9.31
N ILE A 57 -10.51 -2.96 8.76
CA ILE A 57 -9.10 -3.17 9.04
C ILE A 57 -9.14 -3.53 10.52
N PRO A 58 -8.74 -4.74 10.91
CA PRO A 58 -8.84 -5.14 12.31
C PRO A 58 -8.28 -4.00 13.15
N ASP A 59 -8.81 -3.75 14.35
CA ASP A 59 -8.22 -2.77 15.28
C ASP A 59 -6.73 -3.05 15.55
N ASP A 60 -6.26 -4.20 15.12
CA ASP A 60 -4.89 -4.66 14.98
C ASP A 60 -4.28 -4.33 13.59
N SER A 61 -4.78 -3.29 12.90
CA SER A 61 -4.13 -2.81 11.66
C SER A 61 -2.63 -2.56 11.85
N ARG A 62 -2.24 -2.15 13.06
CA ARG A 62 -0.84 -2.08 13.48
C ARG A 62 -0.19 -3.45 13.54
N GLU A 63 -0.85 -4.42 14.17
CA GLU A 63 -0.34 -5.79 14.28
C GLU A 63 -0.33 -6.48 12.92
N PHE A 64 -1.36 -6.29 12.12
CA PHE A 64 -1.41 -6.74 10.73
C PHE A 64 -0.30 -6.11 9.88
N LEU A 65 -0.05 -4.81 10.00
CA LEU A 65 1.07 -4.14 9.33
C LEU A 65 2.42 -4.68 9.82
N LEU A 66 2.61 -4.81 11.13
CA LEU A 66 3.84 -5.37 11.70
C LEU A 66 4.03 -6.83 11.29
N GLN A 67 2.97 -7.62 11.23
CA GLN A 67 3.02 -9.00 10.77
C GLN A 67 3.32 -9.07 9.28
N THR A 68 2.72 -8.20 8.48
CA THR A 68 3.01 -8.06 7.05
C THR A 68 4.48 -7.70 6.85
N TYR A 69 4.97 -6.68 7.53
CA TYR A 69 6.37 -6.29 7.43
C TYR A 69 7.32 -7.36 7.96
N SER A 70 6.99 -8.06 9.03
CA SER A 70 7.82 -9.16 9.54
C SER A 70 7.86 -10.37 8.61
N GLN A 71 6.85 -10.56 7.79
CA GLN A 71 6.84 -11.59 6.74
C GLN A 71 7.58 -11.15 5.47
N MET A 72 7.53 -9.86 5.15
CA MET A 72 8.18 -9.29 3.97
C MET A 72 9.69 -9.12 4.14
N TYR A 73 10.11 -8.80 5.36
CA TYR A 73 11.50 -8.53 5.69
C TYR A 73 12.04 -9.63 6.58
N ALA A 74 13.34 -9.95 6.40
CA ALA A 74 14.02 -10.84 7.32
C ALA A 74 13.81 -10.37 8.77
N PRO A 75 13.80 -11.26 9.76
CA PRO A 75 13.55 -10.91 11.15
C PRO A 75 14.44 -9.77 11.67
N GLU A 76 15.61 -9.58 11.09
CA GLU A 76 16.56 -8.53 11.41
C GLU A 76 16.14 -7.14 10.89
N ALA A 77 15.30 -7.10 9.86
CA ALA A 77 14.89 -5.85 9.23
C ALA A 77 13.89 -5.05 10.06
N GLY A 78 13.18 -5.69 10.98
CA GLY A 78 12.28 -5.06 11.95
C GLY A 78 11.29 -4.04 11.36
N PRO A 79 10.70 -3.19 12.19
CA PRO A 79 9.74 -2.17 11.76
C PRO A 79 10.42 -0.88 11.20
N TRP A 80 11.68 -0.97 10.72
CA TRP A 80 12.43 0.20 10.28
C TRP A 80 11.72 0.94 9.12
N ASN A 81 10.94 0.23 8.31
CA ASN A 81 10.13 0.86 7.25
C ASN A 81 9.06 1.82 7.78
N LEU A 82 8.73 1.72 9.06
CA LEU A 82 7.87 2.69 9.75
C LEU A 82 8.68 3.81 10.41
N SER A 83 9.99 3.81 10.25
CA SER A 83 10.85 4.84 10.80
C SER A 83 10.62 6.20 10.15
N VAL A 84 11.00 7.25 10.87
CA VAL A 84 10.94 8.64 10.37
C VAL A 84 11.83 8.79 9.14
N GLU A 85 12.97 8.12 9.13
CA GLU A 85 13.95 8.14 8.05
C GLU A 85 13.34 7.60 6.75
N ASN A 86 12.67 6.47 6.82
CA ASN A 86 12.02 5.89 5.65
C ASN A 86 10.86 6.74 5.14
N LYS A 87 10.06 7.27 6.05
CA LYS A 87 9.00 8.20 5.67
C LYS A 87 9.56 9.46 5.02
N TYR A 88 10.68 9.97 5.50
CA TYR A 88 11.36 11.09 4.85
C TYR A 88 11.77 10.74 3.42
N LEU A 89 12.41 9.60 3.19
CA LEU A 89 12.84 9.18 1.86
C LEU A 89 11.67 8.93 0.92
N GLU A 90 10.55 8.40 1.42
CA GLU A 90 9.31 8.27 0.66
C GLU A 90 8.77 9.64 0.23
N TYR A 91 8.72 10.61 1.13
CA TYR A 91 8.28 11.96 0.78
C TYR A 91 9.23 12.65 -0.19
N ARG A 92 10.54 12.42 -0.07
CA ARG A 92 11.53 12.93 -1.02
C ARG A 92 11.34 12.34 -2.41
N PHE A 93 10.97 11.06 -2.50
CA PHE A 93 10.62 10.46 -3.79
C PHE A 93 9.33 11.04 -4.37
N ARG A 94 8.32 11.27 -3.55
CA ARG A 94 7.09 11.95 -4.00
C ARG A 94 7.37 13.34 -4.54
N ASP A 95 8.19 14.13 -3.86
CA ASP A 95 8.60 15.46 -4.32
C ASP A 95 9.37 15.40 -5.65
N PHE A 96 10.30 14.46 -5.77
CA PHE A 96 11.01 14.19 -7.03
C PHE A 96 10.06 13.78 -8.15
N PHE A 97 9.12 12.89 -7.86
CA PHE A 97 8.12 12.46 -8.82
C PHE A 97 7.24 13.63 -9.27
N GLU A 98 6.67 14.39 -8.35
CA GLU A 98 5.81 15.55 -8.64
C GLU A 98 6.53 16.62 -9.49
N THR A 99 7.79 16.89 -9.15
CA THR A 99 8.60 17.88 -9.87
C THR A 99 8.81 17.49 -11.34
N HIS A 100 8.84 16.19 -11.62
CA HIS A 100 9.15 15.68 -12.96
C HIS A 100 7.97 14.99 -13.63
N PHE A 101 6.81 14.94 -12.97
CA PHE A 101 5.60 14.32 -13.48
C PHE A 101 4.90 15.27 -14.46
N ALA A 102 4.79 14.85 -15.70
CA ALA A 102 4.06 15.56 -16.74
C ALA A 102 3.48 14.53 -17.69
N VAL A 103 2.26 14.09 -17.40
CA VAL A 103 1.57 13.09 -18.22
C VAL A 103 0.11 13.48 -18.41
N PRO A 104 -0.55 12.96 -19.45
CA PRO A 104 -1.98 13.12 -19.66
C PRO A 104 -2.80 12.55 -18.47
N GLU A 105 -3.98 13.10 -18.27
CA GLU A 105 -4.91 12.65 -17.23
C GLU A 105 -5.34 11.19 -17.40
N ASP A 106 -5.30 10.68 -18.63
CA ASP A 106 -5.67 9.30 -19.02
C ASP A 106 -4.49 8.32 -19.08
N CYS A 107 -3.34 8.69 -18.48
CA CYS A 107 -2.15 7.86 -18.56
C CYS A 107 -2.31 6.50 -17.86
N GLN A 108 -1.54 5.53 -18.36
CA GLN A 108 -1.46 4.20 -17.78
C GLN A 108 -0.16 4.07 -16.98
N ILE A 109 -0.29 3.81 -15.69
CA ILE A 109 0.86 3.62 -14.80
C ILE A 109 0.95 2.16 -14.34
N CYS A 110 2.18 1.64 -14.26
CA CYS A 110 2.48 0.38 -13.59
C CYS A 110 3.40 0.64 -12.41
N ASN A 111 3.02 0.17 -11.22
CA ASN A 111 3.90 0.11 -10.07
C ASN A 111 4.39 -1.32 -9.82
N ILE A 112 5.69 -1.51 -9.61
CA ILE A 112 6.31 -2.79 -9.27
C ILE A 112 6.80 -2.72 -7.83
N GLY A 113 6.25 -3.61 -6.99
CA GLY A 113 6.46 -3.61 -5.55
C GLY A 113 5.42 -2.75 -4.85
N ILE A 114 4.38 -3.39 -4.30
CA ILE A 114 3.29 -2.71 -3.57
C ILE A 114 3.73 -2.35 -2.15
N GLY A 115 4.40 -3.27 -1.47
CA GLY A 115 4.74 -3.11 -0.07
C GLY A 115 3.51 -2.79 0.79
N ALA A 116 3.53 -1.66 1.50
CA ALA A 116 2.41 -1.19 2.30
C ALA A 116 1.27 -0.58 1.47
N GLY A 117 1.45 -0.38 0.17
CA GLY A 117 0.45 0.17 -0.75
C GLY A 117 0.21 1.68 -0.62
N GLU A 118 1.04 2.40 0.13
CA GLU A 118 0.88 3.86 0.29
C GLU A 118 1.20 4.61 -0.99
N TRP A 119 2.22 4.16 -1.72
CA TRP A 119 2.59 4.71 -3.02
C TRP A 119 1.50 4.44 -4.08
N ASP A 120 0.97 3.23 -4.11
CA ASP A 120 -0.11 2.85 -5.03
C ASP A 120 -1.39 3.63 -4.77
N THR A 121 -1.76 3.79 -3.49
CA THR A 121 -2.90 4.63 -3.10
C THR A 121 -2.69 6.07 -3.58
N TYR A 122 -1.50 6.64 -3.34
CA TYR A 122 -1.17 7.99 -3.80
C TYR A 122 -1.27 8.11 -5.33
N LEU A 123 -0.68 7.17 -6.08
CA LEU A 123 -0.74 7.16 -7.55
C LEU A 123 -2.17 7.06 -8.06
N SER A 124 -3.01 6.25 -7.44
CA SER A 124 -4.39 6.04 -7.88
C SER A 124 -5.20 7.34 -7.89
N TYR A 125 -4.98 8.22 -6.90
CA TYR A 125 -5.64 9.53 -6.85
C TYR A 125 -5.08 10.55 -7.84
N LYS A 126 -3.92 10.29 -8.45
CA LYS A 126 -3.36 11.13 -9.52
C LYS A 126 -3.96 10.86 -10.89
N LEU A 127 -4.74 9.81 -11.03
CA LEU A 127 -5.20 9.28 -12.31
C LEU A 127 -6.74 9.27 -12.42
N PRO A 128 -7.41 10.42 -12.41
CA PRO A 128 -8.88 10.45 -12.42
C PRO A 128 -9.51 9.82 -13.67
N MET A 129 -8.79 9.75 -14.77
CA MET A 129 -9.24 9.15 -16.03
C MET A 129 -8.31 8.03 -16.53
N GLY A 130 -7.17 7.84 -15.87
CA GLY A 130 -6.19 6.81 -16.21
C GLY A 130 -6.43 5.50 -15.47
N ALA A 131 -5.43 4.63 -15.54
CA ALA A 131 -5.44 3.37 -14.79
C ALA A 131 -4.08 3.08 -14.18
N LEU A 132 -4.11 2.53 -12.97
CA LEU A 132 -2.96 2.00 -12.25
C LEU A 132 -2.98 0.47 -12.30
N THR A 133 -1.84 -0.13 -12.62
CA THR A 133 -1.58 -1.55 -12.44
C THR A 133 -0.48 -1.73 -11.40
N SER A 134 -0.79 -2.36 -10.29
CA SER A 134 0.14 -2.62 -9.20
C SER A 134 0.51 -4.09 -9.17
N ILE A 135 1.81 -4.39 -9.14
CA ILE A 135 2.32 -5.76 -9.19
C ILE A 135 3.13 -6.05 -7.93
N ASP A 136 2.81 -7.14 -7.26
CA ASP A 136 3.63 -7.67 -6.18
C ASP A 136 3.59 -9.20 -6.18
N ARG A 137 4.70 -9.83 -5.80
CA ARG A 137 4.77 -11.29 -5.66
C ARG A 137 4.13 -11.80 -4.37
N LEU A 138 3.95 -10.93 -3.38
CA LEU A 138 3.41 -11.26 -2.07
C LEU A 138 1.91 -11.05 -2.04
N GLU A 139 1.18 -12.14 -1.91
CA GLU A 139 -0.30 -12.11 -1.85
C GLU A 139 -0.82 -11.21 -0.73
N ILE A 140 -0.10 -11.10 0.38
CA ILE A 140 -0.50 -10.26 1.51
C ILE A 140 -0.49 -8.78 1.14
N CYS A 141 0.52 -8.31 0.37
CA CYS A 141 0.60 -6.92 -0.10
C CYS A 141 -0.53 -6.60 -1.08
N CYS A 142 -0.80 -7.53 -2.00
CA CYS A 142 -1.88 -7.41 -2.97
C CYS A 142 -3.24 -7.29 -2.28
N ARG A 143 -3.57 -8.20 -1.37
CA ARG A 143 -4.83 -8.18 -0.62
C ARG A 143 -4.97 -6.93 0.24
N GLN A 144 -3.89 -6.48 0.86
CA GLN A 144 -3.89 -5.27 1.67
C GLN A 144 -4.22 -4.03 0.83
N LEU A 145 -3.64 -3.90 -0.35
CA LEU A 145 -3.94 -2.80 -1.26
C LEU A 145 -5.40 -2.85 -1.73
N GLU A 146 -5.88 -4.01 -2.18
CA GLU A 146 -7.27 -4.19 -2.61
C GLU A 146 -8.25 -3.81 -1.49
N GLN A 147 -7.98 -4.28 -0.26
CA GLN A 147 -8.82 -3.98 0.89
C GLN A 147 -8.79 -2.49 1.25
N ARG A 148 -7.64 -1.83 1.17
CA ARG A 148 -7.51 -0.40 1.40
C ARG A 148 -8.33 0.39 0.38
N LEU A 149 -8.15 0.12 -0.90
CA LEU A 149 -8.88 0.79 -1.99
C LEU A 149 -10.40 0.63 -1.83
N LEU A 150 -10.84 -0.55 -1.42
CA LEU A 150 -12.25 -0.83 -1.15
C LEU A 150 -12.77 -0.04 0.07
N CYS A 151 -12.03 -0.04 1.18
CA CYS A 151 -12.41 0.66 2.41
C CYS A 151 -12.43 2.19 2.24
N GLU A 152 -11.51 2.72 1.45
CA GLU A 152 -11.46 4.15 1.13
C GLU A 152 -12.53 4.56 0.12
N GLY A 153 -13.19 3.59 -0.54
CA GLY A 153 -14.12 3.87 -1.62
C GLY A 153 -13.42 4.56 -2.79
N ASN A 154 -12.20 4.15 -3.11
CA ASN A 154 -11.41 4.77 -4.18
C ASN A 154 -12.15 4.66 -5.52
N PRO A 155 -12.48 5.77 -6.19
CA PRO A 155 -13.27 5.76 -7.41
C PRO A 155 -12.44 5.43 -8.67
N ASN A 156 -11.11 5.39 -8.54
CA ASN A 156 -10.21 5.30 -9.68
C ASN A 156 -9.91 3.85 -10.07
N SER A 157 -9.53 3.64 -11.32
CA SER A 157 -9.24 2.31 -11.85
C SER A 157 -7.88 1.81 -11.35
N VAL A 158 -7.91 0.79 -10.50
CA VAL A 158 -6.70 0.10 -10.02
C VAL A 158 -6.82 -1.39 -10.24
N THR A 159 -5.83 -1.97 -10.92
CA THR A 159 -5.68 -3.41 -11.11
C THR A 159 -4.53 -3.91 -10.24
N VAL A 160 -4.81 -4.84 -9.33
CA VAL A 160 -3.78 -5.47 -8.49
C VAL A 160 -3.45 -6.84 -9.05
N LEU A 161 -2.17 -7.08 -9.31
CA LEU A 161 -1.67 -8.35 -9.84
C LEU A 161 -0.73 -9.00 -8.83
N CYS A 162 -1.14 -10.13 -8.28
CA CYS A 162 -0.28 -10.98 -7.46
C CYS A 162 0.58 -11.85 -8.39
N ALA A 163 1.75 -11.34 -8.76
CA ALA A 163 2.64 -11.98 -9.73
C ALA A 163 4.10 -11.55 -9.53
N ASP A 164 5.03 -12.40 -9.96
CA ASP A 164 6.44 -12.02 -10.03
C ASP A 164 6.68 -11.19 -11.31
N ALA A 165 7.08 -9.94 -11.15
CA ALA A 165 7.35 -9.03 -12.25
C ALA A 165 8.44 -9.54 -13.20
N MET A 166 9.35 -10.40 -12.74
CA MET A 166 10.36 -11.03 -13.59
C MET A 166 9.76 -12.01 -14.61
N THR A 167 8.68 -12.69 -14.22
CA THR A 167 8.08 -13.76 -15.03
C THR A 167 6.78 -13.35 -15.71
N VAL A 168 6.13 -12.30 -15.20
CA VAL A 168 4.86 -11.84 -15.78
C VAL A 168 5.06 -11.42 -17.24
N ASN A 169 4.16 -11.88 -18.10
CA ASN A 169 4.10 -11.42 -19.48
C ASN A 169 2.97 -10.38 -19.60
N MET A 170 3.33 -9.17 -19.94
CA MET A 170 2.38 -8.08 -20.11
C MET A 170 2.44 -7.56 -21.54
N ASP A 171 1.33 -7.70 -22.25
CA ASP A 171 1.17 -7.12 -23.59
C ASP A 171 0.95 -5.61 -23.51
N ALA A 172 0.43 -5.12 -22.39
CA ALA A 172 0.21 -3.71 -22.14
C ALA A 172 1.55 -2.95 -22.05
N ARG A 173 1.54 -1.73 -22.55
CA ARG A 173 2.65 -0.78 -22.43
C ARG A 173 2.17 0.43 -21.66
N PHE A 174 2.96 0.84 -20.70
CA PHE A 174 2.62 1.91 -19.77
C PHE A 174 3.28 3.22 -20.16
N ASP A 175 2.58 4.32 -19.89
CA ASP A 175 3.15 5.66 -19.99
C ASP A 175 4.23 5.87 -18.94
N ILE A 176 3.98 5.35 -17.74
CA ILE A 176 4.89 5.41 -16.62
C ILE A 176 4.98 4.03 -15.95
N VAL A 177 6.21 3.68 -15.58
CA VAL A 177 6.48 2.58 -14.64
C VAL A 177 7.14 3.18 -13.41
N THR A 178 6.78 2.70 -12.22
CA THR A 178 7.44 3.06 -10.97
C THR A 178 8.00 1.82 -10.28
N MET A 179 9.15 1.97 -9.66
CA MET A 179 9.77 0.97 -8.81
C MET A 179 10.43 1.70 -7.65
N VAL A 180 9.84 1.60 -6.46
CA VAL A 180 10.11 2.48 -5.32
C VAL A 180 10.60 1.68 -4.12
N GLY A 181 11.51 2.26 -3.36
CA GLY A 181 12.00 1.68 -2.12
C GLY A 181 12.96 0.51 -2.32
N SER A 182 12.79 -0.52 -1.52
CA SER A 182 13.68 -1.69 -1.50
C SER A 182 13.35 -2.75 -2.57
N THR A 183 12.41 -2.49 -3.45
CA THR A 183 11.91 -3.48 -4.43
C THR A 183 13.03 -4.12 -5.26
N ALA A 184 13.99 -3.32 -5.70
CA ALA A 184 15.14 -3.82 -6.46
C ALA A 184 16.04 -4.71 -5.61
N THR A 185 16.40 -4.27 -4.42
CA THR A 185 17.26 -5.01 -3.48
C THR A 185 16.63 -6.34 -3.06
N GLU A 186 15.33 -6.33 -2.78
CA GLU A 186 14.58 -7.51 -2.36
C GLU A 186 14.35 -8.53 -3.47
N SER A 187 14.48 -8.13 -4.72
CA SER A 187 14.36 -9.05 -5.87
C SER A 187 15.50 -10.06 -5.96
N GLY A 188 16.64 -9.75 -5.33
CA GLY A 188 17.89 -10.51 -5.44
C GLY A 188 18.70 -10.20 -6.72
N ASP A 189 18.10 -9.61 -7.75
CA ASP A 189 18.76 -9.09 -8.96
C ASP A 189 18.06 -7.80 -9.42
N GLY A 190 18.41 -6.69 -8.74
CA GLY A 190 17.78 -5.40 -8.97
C GLY A 190 17.95 -4.87 -10.38
N LEU A 191 19.11 -5.09 -11.00
CA LEU A 191 19.37 -4.61 -12.37
C LEU A 191 18.57 -5.40 -13.40
N ALA A 192 18.42 -6.71 -13.22
CA ALA A 192 17.58 -7.54 -14.09
C ALA A 192 16.10 -7.13 -13.97
N LEU A 193 15.62 -6.89 -12.74
CA LEU A 193 14.26 -6.42 -12.53
C LEU A 193 14.06 -5.03 -13.14
N LEU A 194 15.01 -4.12 -12.98
CA LEU A 194 14.97 -2.79 -13.60
C LEU A 194 14.90 -2.89 -15.13
N ALA A 195 15.74 -3.73 -15.74
CA ALA A 195 15.71 -3.98 -17.19
C ALA A 195 14.35 -4.53 -17.64
N LYS A 196 13.78 -5.48 -16.90
CA LYS A 196 12.43 -6.02 -17.15
C LYS A 196 11.36 -4.94 -17.06
N ALA A 197 11.40 -4.09 -16.01
CA ALA A 197 10.49 -2.98 -15.82
C ALA A 197 10.55 -1.95 -16.96
N MET A 198 11.74 -1.65 -17.47
CA MET A 198 11.92 -0.79 -18.64
C MET A 198 11.25 -1.36 -19.90
N GLY A 199 11.15 -2.67 -20.00
CA GLY A 199 10.41 -3.35 -21.06
C GLY A 199 8.91 -3.07 -21.06
N PHE A 200 8.33 -2.71 -19.91
CA PHE A 200 6.91 -2.36 -19.79
C PHE A 200 6.60 -0.93 -20.24
N VAL A 201 7.60 -0.06 -20.31
CA VAL A 201 7.46 1.33 -20.71
C VAL A 201 7.24 1.43 -22.21
N LYS A 202 6.23 2.15 -22.66
CA LYS A 202 6.01 2.46 -24.07
C LYS A 202 7.02 3.48 -24.62
N ASP A 203 7.15 3.57 -25.93
CA ASP A 203 8.01 4.57 -26.56
C ASP A 203 7.56 5.99 -26.18
N GLY A 204 8.50 6.80 -25.72
CA GLY A 204 8.24 8.13 -25.16
C GLY A 204 7.72 8.15 -23.72
N GLY A 205 7.47 7.00 -23.13
CA GLY A 205 7.10 6.86 -21.71
C GLY A 205 8.32 6.95 -20.78
N ALA A 206 8.09 6.84 -19.48
CA ALA A 206 9.13 6.99 -18.47
C ALA A 206 9.10 5.91 -17.41
N ILE A 207 10.25 5.63 -16.80
CA ILE A 207 10.36 4.91 -15.55
C ILE A 207 10.91 5.81 -14.46
N TYR A 208 10.27 5.79 -13.30
CA TYR A 208 10.75 6.39 -12.07
C TYR A 208 11.24 5.28 -11.16
N TYR A 209 12.51 5.35 -10.83
CA TYR A 209 13.18 4.35 -10.03
C TYR A 209 13.81 4.99 -8.80
N GLN A 210 13.58 4.38 -7.65
CA GLN A 210 14.24 4.72 -6.40
C GLN A 210 14.91 3.49 -5.84
N THR A 211 16.13 3.67 -5.36
CA THR A 211 16.81 2.70 -4.53
C THR A 211 17.21 3.31 -3.21
N LEU A 212 17.23 2.45 -2.18
CA LEU A 212 17.72 2.74 -0.83
C LEU A 212 18.98 1.91 -0.51
N ASP A 213 19.60 1.33 -1.52
CA ASP A 213 20.83 0.54 -1.34
C ASP A 213 22.05 1.45 -1.38
N ASP A 214 22.76 1.57 -0.25
CA ASP A 214 24.01 2.32 -0.14
C ASP A 214 25.08 1.83 -1.11
N LYS A 215 24.98 0.57 -1.52
CA LYS A 215 25.94 -0.11 -2.39
C LYS A 215 25.55 -0.06 -3.86
N GLU A 216 24.41 0.53 -4.18
CA GLU A 216 24.00 0.61 -5.57
C GLU A 216 25.02 1.38 -6.40
N ASP A 217 25.48 0.75 -7.46
CA ASP A 217 26.33 1.40 -8.46
C ASP A 217 25.47 2.19 -9.45
N CYS A 218 25.41 3.51 -9.25
CA CYS A 218 24.68 4.41 -10.14
C CYS A 218 25.12 4.27 -11.62
N ASN A 219 26.39 3.92 -11.88
CA ASN A 219 26.87 3.72 -13.25
C ASN A 219 26.28 2.45 -13.85
N ALA A 220 26.15 1.38 -13.06
CA ALA A 220 25.51 0.14 -13.51
C ALA A 220 24.01 0.36 -13.82
N VAL A 221 23.31 1.13 -12.98
CA VAL A 221 21.93 1.54 -13.23
C VAL A 221 21.79 2.32 -14.53
N MET A 222 22.63 3.35 -14.72
CA MET A 222 22.63 4.16 -15.94
C MET A 222 22.99 3.35 -17.19
N GLN A 223 23.96 2.44 -17.07
CA GLN A 223 24.34 1.55 -18.17
C GLN A 223 23.20 0.60 -18.54
N THR A 224 22.54 0.01 -17.54
CA THR A 224 21.36 -0.85 -17.75
C THR A 224 20.26 -0.07 -18.47
N ALA A 225 19.99 1.15 -18.04
CA ALA A 225 18.98 2.01 -18.67
C ALA A 225 19.35 2.30 -20.14
N PHE A 226 20.59 2.67 -20.41
CA PHE A 226 21.05 2.94 -21.77
C PHE A 226 20.92 1.73 -22.69
N GLN A 227 21.31 0.54 -22.21
CA GLN A 227 21.20 -0.72 -22.95
C GLN A 227 19.75 -1.09 -23.28
N ASN A 228 18.80 -0.64 -22.47
CA ASN A 228 17.35 -0.83 -22.68
C ASN A 228 16.67 0.34 -23.41
N GLY A 229 17.45 1.20 -24.11
CA GLY A 229 16.93 2.28 -24.93
C GLY A 229 16.40 3.47 -24.14
N MET A 230 16.77 3.59 -22.87
CA MET A 230 16.34 4.68 -22.00
C MET A 230 17.38 5.81 -22.00
N ALA A 231 16.92 7.03 -21.73
CA ALA A 231 17.78 8.18 -21.49
C ALA A 231 17.48 8.77 -20.12
N LEU A 232 18.53 9.15 -19.39
CA LEU A 232 18.37 9.83 -18.11
C LEU A 232 17.77 11.23 -18.33
N ALA A 233 16.63 11.49 -17.73
CA ALA A 233 15.93 12.77 -17.80
C ALA A 233 16.05 13.56 -16.49
N ALA A 234 16.14 12.90 -15.34
CA ALA A 234 16.38 13.53 -14.04
C ALA A 234 17.06 12.53 -13.10
N PHE A 235 17.88 13.06 -12.21
CA PHE A 235 18.57 12.32 -11.17
C PHE A 235 18.70 13.17 -9.91
N LEU A 236 18.45 12.56 -8.78
CA LEU A 236 18.70 13.14 -7.47
C LEU A 236 19.37 12.08 -6.59
N GLU A 237 20.43 12.45 -5.90
CA GLU A 237 21.02 11.70 -4.82
C GLU A 237 20.78 12.47 -3.53
N ASP A 238 20.28 11.81 -2.51
CA ASP A 238 20.03 12.40 -1.20
C ASP A 238 20.58 11.47 -0.11
N ILE A 239 21.21 12.07 0.89
CA ILE A 239 21.71 11.34 2.05
C ILE A 239 21.05 11.95 3.28
N ALA A 240 20.16 11.19 3.89
CA ALA A 240 19.45 11.60 5.08
C ALA A 240 19.50 10.50 6.14
N TYR A 241 19.82 10.89 7.37
CA TYR A 241 19.87 9.98 8.52
C TYR A 241 20.80 8.76 8.30
N GLY A 242 21.86 8.95 7.53
CA GLY A 242 22.79 7.87 7.20
C GLY A 242 22.31 6.89 6.14
N ILE A 243 21.16 7.15 5.52
CA ILE A 243 20.63 6.36 4.41
C ILE A 243 20.80 7.16 3.12
N ARG A 244 21.38 6.51 2.11
CA ARG A 244 21.51 7.04 0.76
C ARG A 244 20.31 6.65 -0.07
N GLY A 245 19.63 7.63 -0.65
CA GLY A 245 18.56 7.43 -1.63
C GLY A 245 18.99 7.96 -2.99
N CYS A 246 18.85 7.14 -4.01
CA CYS A 246 19.06 7.56 -5.39
C CYS A 246 17.73 7.48 -6.14
N TYR A 247 17.41 8.57 -6.85
CA TYR A 247 16.14 8.76 -7.53
C TYR A 247 16.42 9.04 -9.01
N TYR A 248 15.81 8.27 -9.89
CA TYR A 248 16.03 8.38 -11.33
C TYR A 248 14.70 8.55 -12.06
N LYS A 249 14.71 9.40 -13.06
CA LYS A 249 13.71 9.38 -14.14
C LYS A 249 14.42 9.05 -15.45
N PHE A 250 14.07 7.93 -16.02
CA PHE A 250 14.50 7.58 -17.37
C PHE A 250 13.32 7.69 -18.34
N VAL A 251 13.59 8.16 -19.54
CA VAL A 251 12.59 8.27 -20.62
C VAL A 251 12.99 7.34 -21.76
N LYS A 252 12.04 6.57 -22.27
CA LYS A 252 12.26 5.69 -23.41
C LYS A 252 12.35 6.49 -24.69
N ARG A 253 13.42 6.25 -25.45
CA ARG A 253 13.60 6.88 -26.76
C ARG A 253 12.52 6.41 -27.73
N LYS A 254 12.07 7.31 -28.59
CA LYS A 254 11.14 7.00 -29.67
C LYS A 254 11.84 6.22 -30.78
#